data_4b5dc63c3598029834ef88307a132811
#
_entry.id   4b5dc63c3598029834ef88307a132811
#
_cell.length_a   1.000
_cell.length_b   1.000
_cell.length_c   1.000
_cell.angle_alpha   90.00
_cell.angle_beta   90.00
_cell.angle_gamma   90.00
#
_symmetry.space_group_name_H-M   'P 1'
#
loop_
_entity.id
_entity.type
_entity.pdbx_description
1 polymer ?
#
loop_
_entity_poly.entity_id
_entity_poly.type
_entity_poly.pdbx_seq_one_letter_code
_entity_poly.pdbx_strand_id
1 'polypeptide(L)'
;MRMTEFDSFSTQLLEESKALLEKAKSAEPFTQSAYLHAGLLLTMSALEACVNSMAEELLIEPYGDSYTVYERALLLEKEVRFERGEYYLSNSLKISRITDRIEFLYYKFTGAKLSGNDPW
;
A
#
# COMPACT_ATOMS: atom_id res chain seq x y z
N MET A 1 -15.39 -8.77 1.45
CA MET A 1 -14.69 -7.68 0.73
C MET A 1 -15.08 -7.73 -0.73
N ARG A 2 -15.46 -6.60 -1.28
CA ARG A 2 -15.85 -6.54 -2.69
C ARG A 2 -14.62 -6.61 -3.58
N MET A 3 -14.66 -7.50 -4.58
CA MET A 3 -13.60 -7.57 -5.58
C MET A 3 -13.66 -6.32 -6.44
N THR A 4 -12.60 -5.53 -6.42
CA THR A 4 -12.51 -4.27 -7.15
C THR A 4 -11.57 -4.42 -8.35
N GLU A 5 -11.59 -3.43 -9.24
CA GLU A 5 -10.62 -3.39 -10.34
C GLU A 5 -9.19 -3.33 -9.83
N PHE A 6 -8.98 -2.70 -8.65
CA PHE A 6 -7.67 -2.63 -8.04
C PHE A 6 -7.15 -4.00 -7.60
N ASP A 7 -8.05 -4.84 -7.06
CA ASP A 7 -7.65 -6.19 -6.64
C ASP A 7 -7.24 -7.03 -7.85
N SER A 8 -7.99 -6.93 -8.93
CA SER A 8 -7.66 -7.60 -10.19
C SER A 8 -6.34 -7.09 -10.77
N PHE A 9 -6.12 -5.79 -10.71
CA PHE A 9 -4.91 -5.15 -11.18
C PHE A 9 -3.69 -5.59 -10.36
N SER A 10 -3.81 -5.61 -9.03
CA SER A 10 -2.74 -6.07 -8.16
C SER A 10 -2.36 -7.52 -8.44
N THR A 11 -3.35 -8.37 -8.63
CA THR A 11 -3.13 -9.78 -8.95
C THR A 11 -2.41 -9.94 -10.28
N GLN A 12 -2.81 -9.16 -11.28
CA GLN A 12 -2.15 -9.18 -12.59
C GLN A 12 -0.69 -8.76 -12.48
N LEU A 13 -0.39 -7.70 -11.73
CA LEU A 13 0.98 -7.24 -11.53
C LEU A 13 1.84 -8.31 -10.85
N LEU A 14 1.29 -9.03 -9.87
CA LEU A 14 2.00 -10.10 -9.19
C LEU A 14 2.29 -11.27 -10.15
N GLU A 15 1.35 -11.64 -11.00
CA GLU A 15 1.56 -12.69 -11.97
C GLU A 15 2.62 -12.31 -13.01
N GLU A 16 2.62 -11.05 -13.45
CA GLU A 16 3.66 -10.53 -14.34
C GLU A 16 5.03 -10.53 -13.67
N SER A 17 5.08 -10.18 -12.39
CA SER A 17 6.32 -10.23 -11.62
C SER A 17 6.87 -11.64 -11.53
N LYS A 18 6.02 -12.63 -11.29
CA LYS A 18 6.42 -14.04 -11.27
C LYS A 18 6.97 -14.49 -12.60
N ALA A 19 6.33 -14.09 -13.70
CA ALA A 19 6.79 -14.42 -15.05
C ALA A 19 8.19 -13.86 -15.33
N LEU A 20 8.45 -12.64 -14.88
CA LEU A 20 9.77 -12.02 -15.02
C LEU A 20 10.83 -12.74 -14.19
N LEU A 21 10.49 -13.17 -12.98
CA LEU A 21 11.41 -13.94 -12.14
C LEU A 21 11.76 -15.28 -12.78
N GLU A 22 10.80 -15.95 -13.39
CA GLU A 22 11.05 -17.20 -14.09
C GLU A 22 11.97 -17.00 -15.28
N LYS A 23 11.76 -15.94 -16.06
CA LYS A 23 12.65 -15.60 -17.16
C LYS A 23 14.06 -15.25 -16.69
N ALA A 24 14.18 -14.63 -15.54
CA ALA A 24 15.48 -14.28 -14.98
C ALA A 24 16.34 -15.50 -14.67
N LYS A 25 15.73 -16.62 -14.29
CA LYS A 25 16.46 -17.84 -13.93
C LYS A 25 17.30 -18.40 -15.06
N SER A 26 16.87 -18.24 -16.31
CA SER A 26 17.56 -18.78 -17.49
C SER A 26 18.24 -17.71 -18.34
N ALA A 27 18.24 -16.45 -17.89
CA ALA A 27 18.82 -15.36 -18.65
C ALA A 27 20.30 -15.18 -18.37
N GLU A 28 21.01 -14.53 -19.28
CA GLU A 28 22.39 -14.11 -19.06
C GLU A 28 22.44 -13.04 -17.97
N PRO A 29 23.63 -12.79 -17.35
CA PRO A 29 23.72 -11.90 -16.19
C PRO A 29 23.13 -10.50 -16.39
N PHE A 30 23.37 -9.85 -17.52
CA PHE A 30 22.82 -8.51 -17.75
C PHE A 30 21.30 -8.54 -17.87
N THR A 31 20.79 -9.45 -18.66
CA THR A 31 19.34 -9.62 -18.88
C THR A 31 18.66 -10.11 -17.61
N GLN A 32 19.32 -10.96 -16.84
CA GLN A 32 18.81 -11.42 -15.55
C GLN A 32 18.59 -10.23 -14.59
N SER A 33 19.57 -9.34 -14.50
CA SER A 33 19.47 -8.16 -13.67
C SER A 33 18.29 -7.27 -14.08
N ALA A 34 18.10 -7.08 -15.39
CA ALA A 34 16.98 -6.29 -15.90
C ALA A 34 15.63 -6.91 -15.53
N TYR A 35 15.49 -8.22 -15.68
CA TYR A 35 14.25 -8.91 -15.32
C TYR A 35 13.99 -8.84 -13.81
N LEU A 36 15.02 -8.97 -12.98
CA LEU A 36 14.87 -8.87 -11.53
C LEU A 36 14.43 -7.48 -11.11
N HIS A 37 15.02 -6.44 -11.70
CA HIS A 37 14.62 -5.07 -11.41
C HIS A 37 13.18 -4.79 -11.81
N ALA A 38 12.79 -5.24 -13.01
CA ALA A 38 11.42 -5.07 -13.48
C ALA A 38 10.44 -5.82 -12.58
N GLY A 39 10.78 -7.04 -12.18
CA GLY A 39 9.95 -7.83 -11.28
C GLY A 39 9.78 -7.16 -9.93
N LEU A 40 10.84 -6.58 -9.39
CA LEU A 40 10.79 -5.85 -8.13
C LEU A 40 9.86 -4.64 -8.22
N LEU A 41 9.98 -3.85 -9.31
CA LEU A 41 9.13 -2.69 -9.52
C LEU A 41 7.66 -3.08 -9.63
N LEU A 42 7.35 -4.16 -10.33
CA LEU A 42 5.98 -4.65 -10.45
C LEU A 42 5.43 -5.12 -9.09
N THR A 43 6.28 -5.79 -8.30
CA THR A 43 5.88 -6.25 -6.96
C THR A 43 5.57 -5.06 -6.05
N MET A 44 6.40 -4.04 -6.07
CA MET A 44 6.17 -2.82 -5.28
C MET A 44 4.90 -2.10 -5.72
N SER A 45 4.66 -2.02 -7.03
CA SER A 45 3.44 -1.41 -7.56
C SER A 45 2.20 -2.19 -7.14
N ALA A 46 2.27 -3.52 -7.13
CA ALA A 46 1.17 -4.37 -6.67
C ALA A 46 0.88 -4.13 -5.19
N LEU A 47 1.94 -4.01 -4.38
CA LEU A 47 1.79 -3.76 -2.95
C LEU A 47 1.12 -2.41 -2.70
N GLU A 48 1.56 -1.36 -3.38
CA GLU A 48 0.95 -0.04 -3.26
C GLU A 48 -0.52 -0.05 -3.68
N ALA A 49 -0.84 -0.70 -4.80
CA ALA A 49 -2.22 -0.80 -5.25
C ALA A 49 -3.09 -1.53 -4.24
N CYS A 50 -2.58 -2.60 -3.63
CA CYS A 50 -3.28 -3.35 -2.61
C CYS A 50 -3.54 -2.48 -1.37
N VAL A 51 -2.52 -1.77 -0.88
CA VAL A 51 -2.65 -0.90 0.30
C VAL A 51 -3.63 0.23 0.02
N ASN A 52 -3.58 0.84 -1.17
CA ASN A 52 -4.51 1.89 -1.54
C ASN A 52 -5.96 1.39 -1.58
N SER A 53 -6.16 0.21 -2.13
CA SER A 53 -7.49 -0.40 -2.20
C SER A 53 -8.05 -0.68 -0.80
N MET A 54 -7.22 -1.21 0.09
CA MET A 54 -7.61 -1.46 1.48
C MET A 54 -7.95 -0.15 2.20
N ALA A 55 -7.15 0.88 2.00
CA ALA A 55 -7.38 2.18 2.62
C ALA A 55 -8.72 2.76 2.17
N GLU A 56 -9.01 2.70 0.89
CA GLU A 56 -10.27 3.20 0.35
C GLU A 56 -11.47 2.45 0.95
N GLU A 57 -11.41 1.14 1.04
CA GLU A 57 -12.51 0.35 1.60
C GLU A 57 -12.72 0.61 3.09
N LEU A 58 -11.65 0.76 3.85
CA LEU A 58 -11.74 1.01 5.29
C LEU A 58 -12.35 2.36 5.61
N LEU A 59 -12.22 3.34 4.71
CA LEU A 59 -12.71 4.70 4.94
C LEU A 59 -14.10 4.94 4.38
N ILE A 60 -14.73 3.92 3.80
CA ILE A 60 -16.13 3.99 3.38
C ILE A 60 -17.04 3.94 4.60
N GLU A 61 -18.09 4.75 4.59
CA GLU A 61 -19.06 4.75 5.67
C GLU A 61 -19.76 3.41 5.81
N PRO A 62 -20.17 3.03 7.04
CA PRO A 62 -20.07 3.79 8.27
C PRO A 62 -18.70 3.69 8.97
N TYR A 63 -17.82 2.85 8.49
CA TYR A 63 -16.56 2.53 9.18
C TYR A 63 -15.56 3.69 9.17
N GLY A 64 -15.62 4.56 8.16
CA GLY A 64 -14.72 5.70 8.05
C GLY A 64 -14.76 6.64 9.24
N ASP A 65 -15.92 6.75 9.89
CA ASP A 65 -16.10 7.66 11.03
C ASP A 65 -15.36 7.19 12.29
N SER A 66 -14.96 5.92 12.35
CA SER A 66 -14.22 5.40 13.49
C SER A 66 -12.73 5.75 13.45
N TYR A 67 -12.27 6.33 12.35
CA TYR A 67 -10.88 6.73 12.18
C TYR A 67 -10.69 8.20 12.49
N THR A 68 -9.57 8.51 13.14
CA THR A 68 -9.20 9.91 13.42
C THR A 68 -8.80 10.62 12.13
N VAL A 69 -8.74 11.95 12.18
CA VAL A 69 -8.29 12.73 11.02
C VAL A 69 -6.84 12.39 10.66
N TYR A 70 -6.01 12.09 11.66
CA TYR A 70 -4.61 11.73 11.42
C TYR A 70 -4.48 10.34 10.77
N GLU A 71 -5.31 9.40 11.20
CA GLU A 71 -5.34 8.06 10.60
C GLU A 71 -5.80 8.13 9.15
N ARG A 72 -6.82 8.93 8.87
CA ARG A 72 -7.30 9.14 7.50
C ARG A 72 -6.25 9.84 6.64
N ALA A 73 -5.53 10.81 7.22
CA ALA A 73 -4.45 11.49 6.51
C ALA A 73 -3.35 10.53 6.08
N LEU A 74 -2.97 9.62 6.97
CA LEU A 74 -1.96 8.60 6.66
C LEU A 74 -2.42 7.68 5.53
N LEU A 75 -3.64 7.17 5.62
CA LEU A 75 -4.16 6.22 4.64
C LEU A 75 -4.41 6.85 3.28
N LEU A 76 -4.88 8.09 3.25
CA LEU A 76 -5.19 8.80 1.99
C LEU A 76 -4.02 9.63 1.47
N GLU A 77 -2.91 9.65 2.21
CA GLU A 77 -1.72 10.45 1.85
C GLU A 77 -2.06 11.93 1.67
N LYS A 78 -2.79 12.48 2.63
CA LYS A 78 -3.19 13.89 2.65
C LYS A 78 -2.62 14.60 3.86
N GLU A 79 -2.46 15.92 3.75
CA GLU A 79 -2.06 16.74 4.87
C GLU A 79 -3.21 17.01 5.81
N VAL A 80 -2.90 17.04 7.11
CA VAL A 80 -3.83 17.52 8.13
C VAL A 80 -3.60 19.02 8.32
N ARG A 81 -4.68 19.79 8.29
CA ARG A 81 -4.65 21.23 8.55
C ARG A 81 -5.58 21.57 9.69
N PHE A 82 -5.23 22.64 10.40
CA PHE A 82 -6.05 23.17 11.48
C PHE A 82 -6.58 24.55 11.09
N GLU A 83 -7.90 24.69 11.10
CA GLU A 83 -8.54 25.94 10.76
C GLU A 83 -9.86 26.05 11.51
N ARG A 84 -10.11 27.25 12.05
CA ARG A 84 -11.36 27.53 12.77
C ARG A 84 -11.64 26.60 13.94
N GLY A 85 -10.57 26.20 14.62
CA GLY A 85 -10.69 25.33 15.79
C GLY A 85 -10.85 23.86 15.51
N GLU A 86 -10.75 23.45 14.25
CA GLU A 86 -10.93 22.04 13.85
C GLU A 86 -9.80 21.55 12.96
N TYR A 87 -9.53 20.25 13.06
CA TYR A 87 -8.62 19.58 12.14
C TYR A 87 -9.40 19.03 10.95
N TYR A 88 -8.82 19.13 9.77
CA TYR A 88 -9.43 18.60 8.57
C TYR A 88 -8.36 18.11 7.58
N LEU A 89 -8.80 17.26 6.64
CA LEU A 89 -7.95 16.78 5.56
C LEU A 89 -7.97 17.80 4.42
N SER A 90 -6.77 18.26 4.03
CA SER A 90 -6.65 19.13 2.87
C SER A 90 -6.59 18.29 1.60
N ASN A 91 -6.66 18.95 0.45
CA ASN A 91 -6.45 18.27 -0.83
C ASN A 91 -4.96 18.16 -1.20
N SER A 92 -4.08 18.73 -0.38
CA SER A 92 -2.64 18.65 -0.61
C SER A 92 -2.15 17.23 -0.31
N LEU A 93 -1.28 16.71 -1.17
CA LEU A 93 -0.68 15.40 -0.97
C LEU A 93 0.43 15.45 0.06
N LYS A 94 0.42 14.49 0.94
CA LYS A 94 1.55 14.21 1.83
C LYS A 94 1.88 12.74 1.71
N ILE A 95 2.86 12.44 0.87
CA ILE A 95 3.24 11.06 0.59
C ILE A 95 3.79 10.42 1.86
N SER A 96 3.17 9.31 2.26
CA SER A 96 3.60 8.50 3.39
C SER A 96 4.43 7.33 2.87
N ARG A 97 5.37 6.87 3.69
CA ARG A 97 6.09 5.65 3.34
C ARG A 97 5.12 4.48 3.39
N ILE A 98 5.26 3.56 2.43
CA ILE A 98 4.38 2.40 2.39
C ILE A 98 4.52 1.52 3.62
N THR A 99 5.72 1.46 4.20
CA THR A 99 5.96 0.73 5.46
C THR A 99 5.15 1.29 6.61
N ASP A 100 5.02 2.62 6.71
CA ASP A 100 4.22 3.26 7.76
C ASP A 100 2.74 2.91 7.62
N ARG A 101 2.26 2.86 6.39
CA ARG A 101 0.86 2.52 6.11
C ARG A 101 0.60 1.04 6.42
N ILE A 102 1.53 0.16 6.09
CA ILE A 102 1.42 -1.27 6.39
C ILE A 102 1.45 -1.50 7.90
N GLU A 103 2.36 -0.84 8.63
CA GLU A 103 2.41 -0.92 10.08
C GLU A 103 1.10 -0.47 10.71
N PHE A 104 0.53 0.63 10.22
CA PHE A 104 -0.74 1.13 10.72
C PHE A 104 -1.87 0.12 10.49
N LEU A 105 -1.97 -0.43 9.28
CA LEU A 105 -2.99 -1.42 8.96
C LEU A 105 -2.84 -2.68 9.81
N TYR A 106 -1.63 -3.15 10.00
CA TYR A 106 -1.36 -4.29 10.85
C TYR A 106 -1.83 -4.04 12.28
N TYR A 107 -1.46 -2.88 12.83
CA TYR A 107 -1.87 -2.51 14.19
C TYR A 107 -3.40 -2.43 14.32
N LYS A 108 -4.05 -1.82 13.33
CA LYS A 108 -5.51 -1.64 13.35
C LYS A 108 -6.26 -2.96 13.33
N PHE A 109 -5.77 -3.93 12.57
CA PHE A 109 -6.43 -5.23 12.45
C PHE A 109 -6.08 -6.22 13.54
N THR A 110 -4.87 -6.16 14.09
CA THR A 110 -4.40 -7.15 15.06
C THR A 110 -4.29 -6.62 16.47
N GLY A 111 -4.22 -5.30 16.64
CA GLY A 111 -3.94 -4.68 17.93
C GLY A 111 -2.49 -4.81 18.38
N ALA A 112 -1.63 -5.42 17.58
CA ALA A 112 -0.23 -5.65 17.90
C ALA A 112 0.67 -4.77 17.05
N LYS A 113 1.83 -4.42 17.59
CA LYS A 113 2.84 -3.65 16.85
C LYS A 113 3.81 -4.60 16.16
N LEU A 114 4.21 -4.24 14.94
CA LEU A 114 5.29 -4.94 14.27
C LEU A 114 6.61 -4.62 14.96
N SER A 115 7.42 -5.65 15.20
CA SER A 115 8.77 -5.47 15.74
C SER A 115 9.79 -5.62 14.62
N GLY A 116 11.02 -5.15 14.86
CA GLY A 116 12.10 -5.34 13.91
C GLY A 116 12.51 -6.79 13.70
N ASN A 117 12.00 -7.69 14.52
CA ASN A 117 12.30 -9.13 14.45
C ASN A 117 11.20 -9.93 13.75
N ASP A 118 10.11 -9.29 13.36
CA ASP A 118 9.03 -9.99 12.67
C ASP A 118 9.46 -10.33 11.25
N PRO A 119 9.20 -11.57 10.82
CA PRO A 119 9.55 -11.97 9.46
C PRO A 119 8.55 -11.40 8.48
N TRP A 120 9.06 -10.60 7.57
CA TRP A 120 8.22 -10.17 6.45
C TRP A 120 8.92 -9.26 5.45
#